data_8d2b513e75603aa482a2e1f165fff01c
#
_entry.id   8d2b513e75603aa482a2e1f165fff01c
#
_cell.length_a   1.000
_cell.length_b   1.000
_cell.length_c   1.000
_cell.angle_alpha   90.00
_cell.angle_beta   90.00
_cell.angle_gamma   90.00
#
_symmetry.space_group_name_H-M   'P 1'
#
loop_
_entity.id
_entity.type
_entity.pdbx_description
1 polymer ?
#
loop_
_entity_poly.entity_id
_entity_poly.type
_entity_poly.pdbx_seq_one_letter_code
_entity_poly.pdbx_strand_id
1 'polypeptide(L)'
;VPDRVLDGNVVLISGASSGIGNAAARKLAGAGAKVALAARRADKLEGLAERLRSQGHEALVIAADLTDAGNAQSTVDRTVDEFGRLDTLVNAAGVMLNGASEESPLEEWDRMVDINLRGLMYVTKAALPHLLVAARNSPRSVADVVNISSVAGRVAAPTVAIYNATKFAVTGATEAWRQEFTKRNVRFSVIEPGRTKTELFDQKGNSDADFKAAFGAVEQLHAEDIAEAIAYIVAQPRRVAVNEIVIRPTDQP
;
A
#
# COMPACT_ATOMS: atom_id res chain seq x y z
N VAL A 1 -12.42 -11.97 -7.79
CA VAL A 1 -11.32 -12.18 -8.76
C VAL A 1 -11.31 -13.65 -9.09
N PRO A 2 -11.21 -14.08 -10.38
CA PRO A 2 -11.07 -15.48 -10.74
C PRO A 2 -9.89 -16.14 -10.02
N ASP A 3 -10.01 -17.44 -9.71
CA ASP A 3 -8.93 -18.20 -9.09
C ASP A 3 -7.66 -18.14 -9.95
N ARG A 4 -6.51 -17.85 -9.31
CA ARG A 4 -5.17 -17.84 -9.91
C ARG A 4 -4.95 -16.88 -11.09
N VAL A 5 -5.69 -15.76 -11.16
CA VAL A 5 -5.52 -14.74 -12.21
C VAL A 5 -4.13 -14.07 -12.18
N LEU A 6 -3.42 -14.16 -11.05
CA LEU A 6 -2.07 -13.61 -10.84
C LEU A 6 -0.99 -14.69 -10.83
N ASP A 7 -1.25 -15.86 -11.42
CA ASP A 7 -0.31 -16.96 -11.43
C ASP A 7 1.04 -16.53 -12.03
N GLY A 8 2.13 -16.76 -11.28
CA GLY A 8 3.47 -16.37 -11.66
C GLY A 8 3.80 -14.86 -11.56
N ASN A 9 2.86 -14.00 -11.17
CA ASN A 9 3.16 -12.61 -10.87
C ASN A 9 3.93 -12.46 -9.55
N VAL A 10 4.88 -11.56 -9.52
CA VAL A 10 5.63 -11.18 -8.31
C VAL A 10 5.14 -9.85 -7.80
N VAL A 11 4.74 -9.82 -6.53
CA VAL A 11 4.20 -8.63 -5.86
C VAL A 11 5.06 -8.27 -4.66
N LEU A 12 5.59 -7.06 -4.63
CA LEU A 12 6.21 -6.46 -3.44
C LEU A 12 5.18 -5.62 -2.68
N ILE A 13 5.04 -5.88 -1.37
CA ILE A 13 4.06 -5.19 -0.52
C ILE A 13 4.79 -4.52 0.64
N SER A 14 4.81 -3.19 0.66
CA SER A 14 5.28 -2.43 1.82
C SER A 14 4.18 -2.36 2.90
N GLY A 15 4.58 -2.32 4.18
CA GLY A 15 3.63 -2.32 5.29
C GLY A 15 2.90 -3.65 5.51
N ALA A 16 3.46 -4.78 5.05
CA ALA A 16 2.83 -6.09 5.08
C ALA A 16 2.66 -6.69 6.49
N SER A 17 3.23 -6.08 7.54
CA SER A 17 3.17 -6.64 8.90
C SER A 17 1.80 -6.52 9.58
N SER A 18 0.88 -5.69 9.08
CA SER A 18 -0.47 -5.51 9.65
C SER A 18 -1.45 -4.88 8.64
N GLY A 19 -2.71 -4.75 9.04
CA GLY A 19 -3.74 -3.99 8.36
C GLY A 19 -3.90 -4.32 6.87
N ILE A 20 -4.00 -3.29 6.05
CA ILE A 20 -4.24 -3.39 4.60
C ILE A 20 -3.13 -4.18 3.89
N GLY A 21 -1.84 -3.93 4.24
CA GLY A 21 -0.72 -4.66 3.61
C GLY A 21 -0.75 -6.16 3.90
N ASN A 22 -1.11 -6.56 5.13
CA ASN A 22 -1.26 -7.96 5.50
C ASN A 22 -2.44 -8.63 4.76
N ALA A 23 -3.58 -7.94 4.71
CA ALA A 23 -4.76 -8.45 3.99
C ALA A 23 -4.49 -8.56 2.48
N ALA A 24 -3.81 -7.55 1.88
CA ALA A 24 -3.39 -7.59 0.48
C ALA A 24 -2.46 -8.77 0.19
N ALA A 25 -1.48 -9.05 1.06
CA ALA A 25 -0.58 -10.18 0.89
C ALA A 25 -1.34 -11.51 0.82
N ARG A 26 -2.27 -11.74 1.75
CA ARG A 26 -3.11 -12.95 1.75
C ARG A 26 -3.98 -13.04 0.50
N LYS A 27 -4.61 -11.95 0.12
CA LYS A 27 -5.50 -11.91 -1.05
C LYS A 27 -4.76 -12.17 -2.36
N LEU A 28 -3.61 -11.50 -2.55
CA LEU A 28 -2.83 -11.63 -3.78
C LEU A 28 -2.12 -12.99 -3.89
N ALA A 29 -1.63 -13.53 -2.76
CA ALA A 29 -1.10 -14.90 -2.72
C ALA A 29 -2.18 -15.93 -3.07
N GLY A 30 -3.39 -15.80 -2.51
CA GLY A 30 -4.54 -16.63 -2.86
C GLY A 30 -4.96 -16.53 -4.33
N ALA A 31 -4.68 -15.41 -5.00
CA ALA A 31 -4.87 -15.24 -6.45
C ALA A 31 -3.71 -15.79 -7.30
N GLY A 32 -2.70 -16.44 -6.69
CA GLY A 32 -1.58 -17.10 -7.36
C GLY A 32 -0.28 -16.29 -7.44
N ALA A 33 -0.22 -15.10 -6.84
CA ALA A 33 1.00 -14.30 -6.84
C ALA A 33 2.05 -14.84 -5.86
N LYS A 34 3.33 -14.69 -6.22
CA LYS A 34 4.45 -14.77 -5.28
C LYS A 34 4.57 -13.42 -4.56
N VAL A 35 4.68 -13.42 -3.24
CA VAL A 35 4.65 -12.18 -2.47
C VAL A 35 5.94 -11.92 -1.70
N ALA A 36 6.52 -10.73 -1.86
CA ALA A 36 7.58 -10.21 -1.01
C ALA A 36 6.96 -9.26 0.02
N LEU A 37 7.16 -9.57 1.29
CA LEU A 37 6.54 -8.93 2.44
C LEU A 37 7.55 -8.00 3.11
N ALA A 38 7.40 -6.70 2.96
CA ALA A 38 8.34 -5.72 3.48
C ALA A 38 7.73 -4.89 4.62
N ALA A 39 8.40 -4.86 5.78
CA ALA A 39 8.11 -4.00 6.92
C ALA A 39 9.23 -4.11 7.96
N ARG A 40 9.18 -3.30 9.03
CA ARG A 40 10.17 -3.33 10.12
C ARG A 40 10.01 -4.50 11.09
N ARG A 41 8.79 -4.99 11.31
CA ARG A 41 8.46 -6.03 12.31
C ARG A 41 8.68 -7.43 11.74
N ALA A 42 9.88 -7.96 11.90
CA ALA A 42 10.28 -9.27 11.36
C ALA A 42 9.37 -10.41 11.86
N ASP A 43 9.06 -10.44 13.15
CA ASP A 43 8.20 -11.44 13.80
C ASP A 43 6.80 -11.51 13.16
N LYS A 44 6.19 -10.36 12.88
CA LYS A 44 4.89 -10.27 12.23
C LYS A 44 4.92 -10.75 10.78
N LEU A 45 6.01 -10.42 10.07
CA LEU A 45 6.21 -10.86 8.69
C LEU A 45 6.42 -12.37 8.60
N GLU A 46 7.25 -12.95 9.48
CA GLU A 46 7.46 -14.41 9.51
C GLU A 46 6.17 -15.15 9.82
N GLY A 47 5.41 -14.71 10.84
CA GLY A 47 4.12 -15.33 11.13
C GLY A 47 3.10 -15.24 9.99
N LEU A 48 3.15 -14.19 9.15
CA LEU A 48 2.35 -14.11 7.93
C LEU A 48 2.89 -15.07 6.85
N ALA A 49 4.20 -15.06 6.62
CA ALA A 49 4.84 -15.91 5.61
C ALA A 49 4.66 -17.40 5.91
N GLU A 50 4.78 -17.82 7.16
CA GLU A 50 4.51 -19.21 7.58
C GLU A 50 3.09 -19.66 7.25
N ARG A 51 2.09 -18.81 7.53
CA ARG A 51 0.68 -19.08 7.17
C ARG A 51 0.49 -19.20 5.66
N LEU A 52 1.11 -18.32 4.87
CA LEU A 52 1.02 -18.36 3.42
C LEU A 52 1.71 -19.63 2.86
N ARG A 53 2.90 -19.94 3.33
CA ARG A 53 3.64 -21.14 2.92
C ARG A 53 2.93 -22.43 3.29
N SER A 54 2.28 -22.50 4.47
CA SER A 54 1.48 -23.68 4.88
C SER A 54 0.25 -23.91 3.99
N GLN A 55 -0.20 -22.86 3.27
CA GLN A 55 -1.27 -22.92 2.28
C GLN A 55 -0.75 -23.17 0.85
N GLY A 56 0.55 -23.39 0.69
CA GLY A 56 1.19 -23.65 -0.60
C GLY A 56 1.55 -22.41 -1.41
N HIS A 57 1.57 -21.21 -0.79
CA HIS A 57 1.96 -19.97 -1.46
C HIS A 57 3.44 -19.65 -1.25
N GLU A 58 4.04 -18.96 -2.22
CA GLU A 58 5.41 -18.46 -2.14
C GLU A 58 5.45 -17.08 -1.47
N ALA A 59 6.21 -16.95 -0.37
CA ALA A 59 6.32 -15.70 0.39
C ALA A 59 7.78 -15.48 0.84
N LEU A 60 8.33 -14.31 0.51
CA LEU A 60 9.65 -13.82 0.95
C LEU A 60 9.47 -12.78 2.05
N VAL A 61 10.23 -12.89 3.14
CA VAL A 61 10.24 -11.91 4.22
C VAL A 61 11.44 -10.96 4.06
N ILE A 62 11.15 -9.65 4.11
CA ILE A 62 12.16 -8.60 4.06
C ILE A 62 11.92 -7.61 5.21
N ALA A 63 12.60 -7.84 6.33
CA ALA A 63 12.58 -6.91 7.46
C ALA A 63 13.46 -5.70 7.13
N ALA A 64 12.86 -4.53 6.89
CA ALA A 64 13.55 -3.32 6.50
C ALA A 64 12.80 -2.04 6.92
N ASP A 65 13.54 -0.99 7.21
CA ASP A 65 13.00 0.38 7.29
C ASP A 65 13.11 1.04 5.91
N LEU A 66 11.97 1.21 5.27
CA LEU A 66 11.88 1.73 3.92
C LEU A 66 11.98 3.28 3.84
N THR A 67 12.11 3.95 4.99
CA THR A 67 12.43 5.39 5.04
C THR A 67 13.91 5.68 4.74
N ASP A 68 14.74 4.64 4.68
CA ASP A 68 16.11 4.67 4.19
C ASP A 68 16.16 4.23 2.71
N ALA A 69 16.81 5.03 1.87
CA ALA A 69 16.85 4.79 0.43
C ALA A 69 17.65 3.53 0.05
N GLY A 70 18.72 3.19 0.80
CA GLY A 70 19.51 1.98 0.59
C GLY A 70 18.71 0.72 0.95
N ASN A 71 17.96 0.76 2.04
CA ASN A 71 17.05 -0.33 2.43
C ASN A 71 15.92 -0.51 1.41
N ALA A 72 15.36 0.58 0.88
CA ALA A 72 14.34 0.52 -0.15
C ALA A 72 14.88 -0.13 -1.44
N GLN A 73 16.07 0.26 -1.89
CA GLN A 73 16.75 -0.38 -3.04
C GLN A 73 17.01 -1.87 -2.76
N SER A 74 17.66 -2.20 -1.64
CA SER A 74 17.94 -3.59 -1.24
C SER A 74 16.67 -4.46 -1.13
N THR A 75 15.55 -3.88 -0.71
CA THR A 75 14.26 -4.58 -0.65
C THR A 75 13.78 -5.00 -2.04
N VAL A 76 13.88 -4.11 -3.02
CA VAL A 76 13.52 -4.42 -4.41
C VAL A 76 14.50 -5.44 -5.00
N ASP A 77 15.80 -5.23 -4.82
CA ASP A 77 16.83 -6.15 -5.35
C ASP A 77 16.64 -7.56 -4.82
N ARG A 78 16.44 -7.73 -3.50
CA ARG A 78 16.16 -9.05 -2.88
C ARG A 78 14.89 -9.69 -3.42
N THR A 79 13.85 -8.90 -3.73
CA THR A 79 12.62 -9.42 -4.35
C THR A 79 12.89 -9.97 -5.74
N VAL A 80 13.67 -9.24 -6.53
CA VAL A 80 14.03 -9.64 -7.89
C VAL A 80 15.01 -10.82 -7.90
N ASP A 81 15.98 -10.83 -7.01
CA ASP A 81 16.95 -11.93 -6.86
C ASP A 81 16.24 -13.25 -6.51
N GLU A 82 15.25 -13.23 -5.60
CA GLU A 82 14.50 -14.41 -5.18
C GLU A 82 13.54 -14.92 -6.26
N PHE A 83 12.78 -14.01 -6.89
CA PHE A 83 11.67 -14.40 -7.77
C PHE A 83 11.93 -14.16 -9.26
N GLY A 84 13.08 -13.56 -9.61
CA GLY A 84 13.51 -13.29 -10.99
C GLY A 84 12.85 -12.09 -11.66
N ARG A 85 11.88 -11.42 -10.99
CA ARG A 85 11.12 -10.29 -11.56
C ARG A 85 10.34 -9.51 -10.50
N LEU A 86 9.76 -8.38 -10.90
CA LEU A 86 8.79 -7.62 -10.10
C LEU A 86 7.69 -7.09 -11.05
N ASP A 87 6.44 -7.53 -10.84
CA ASP A 87 5.30 -7.17 -11.69
C ASP A 87 4.39 -6.13 -11.03
N THR A 88 4.32 -6.14 -9.70
CA THR A 88 3.41 -5.27 -8.96
C THR A 88 4.07 -4.76 -7.68
N LEU A 89 3.92 -3.46 -7.42
CA LEU A 89 4.26 -2.83 -6.16
C LEU A 89 2.98 -2.36 -5.46
N VAL A 90 2.79 -2.76 -4.19
CA VAL A 90 1.73 -2.24 -3.33
C VAL A 90 2.35 -1.43 -2.19
N ASN A 91 2.17 -0.12 -2.20
CA ASN A 91 2.62 0.78 -1.15
C ASN A 91 1.51 0.96 -0.10
N ALA A 92 1.54 0.13 0.96
CA ALA A 92 0.56 0.13 2.04
C ALA A 92 1.14 0.54 3.41
N ALA A 93 2.42 0.89 3.49
CA ALA A 93 2.99 1.44 4.72
C ALA A 93 2.41 2.82 5.03
N GLY A 94 2.04 3.05 6.30
CA GLY A 94 1.53 4.35 6.73
C GLY A 94 1.38 4.47 8.24
N VAL A 95 1.41 5.70 8.71
CA VAL A 95 1.13 6.09 10.10
C VAL A 95 0.26 7.34 10.11
N MET A 96 -0.54 7.48 11.17
CA MET A 96 -1.36 8.66 11.40
C MET A 96 -1.21 9.07 12.87
N LEU A 97 -0.65 10.26 13.11
CA LEU A 97 -0.41 10.83 14.43
C LEU A 97 -1.14 12.17 14.50
N ASN A 98 -2.31 12.14 15.13
CA ASN A 98 -3.19 13.31 15.21
C ASN A 98 -2.90 14.12 16.46
N GLY A 99 -3.12 15.44 16.36
CA GLY A 99 -3.00 16.36 17.48
C GLY A 99 -3.15 17.81 17.03
N ALA A 100 -3.40 18.70 18.00
CA ALA A 100 -3.36 20.14 17.77
C ALA A 100 -1.96 20.52 17.28
N SER A 101 -1.87 21.38 16.25
CA SER A 101 -0.59 21.65 15.57
C SER A 101 0.43 22.29 16.51
N GLU A 102 -0.03 23.13 17.45
CA GLU A 102 0.81 23.83 18.45
C GLU A 102 1.35 22.90 19.54
N GLU A 103 0.74 21.71 19.73
CA GLU A 103 1.11 20.75 20.77
C GLU A 103 1.83 19.52 20.22
N SER A 104 1.74 19.30 18.91
CA SER A 104 2.31 18.12 18.28
C SER A 104 3.83 18.22 18.15
N PRO A 105 4.60 17.22 18.64
CA PRO A 105 6.05 17.19 18.44
C PRO A 105 6.42 17.16 16.96
N LEU A 106 7.49 17.87 16.59
CA LEU A 106 7.97 17.91 15.20
C LEU A 106 8.37 16.51 14.69
N GLU A 107 8.87 15.67 15.56
CA GLU A 107 9.26 14.29 15.27
C GLU A 107 8.06 13.43 14.81
N GLU A 108 6.84 13.74 15.27
CA GLU A 108 5.63 13.07 14.78
C GLU A 108 5.30 13.49 13.34
N TRP A 109 5.53 14.75 13.01
CA TRP A 109 5.36 15.26 11.65
C TRP A 109 6.38 14.66 10.69
N ASP A 110 7.67 14.68 11.06
CA ASP A 110 8.75 14.08 10.29
C ASP A 110 8.47 12.59 10.07
N ARG A 111 8.04 11.88 11.09
CA ARG A 111 7.70 10.45 10.99
C ARG A 111 6.56 10.18 10.00
N MET A 112 5.53 11.04 9.97
CA MET A 112 4.45 10.91 8.98
C MET A 112 4.96 11.17 7.56
N VAL A 113 5.79 12.18 7.35
CA VAL A 113 6.40 12.49 6.05
C VAL A 113 7.31 11.34 5.61
N ASP A 114 8.16 10.84 6.51
CA ASP A 114 9.12 9.77 6.21
C ASP A 114 8.43 8.47 5.80
N ILE A 115 7.43 8.04 6.56
CA ILE A 115 6.77 6.76 6.32
C ILE A 115 5.75 6.85 5.19
N ASN A 116 4.87 7.86 5.21
CA ASN A 116 3.74 7.92 4.27
C ASN A 116 4.16 8.38 2.87
N LEU A 117 5.22 9.20 2.77
CA LEU A 117 5.63 9.80 1.50
C LEU A 117 7.05 9.37 1.09
N ARG A 118 8.07 9.64 1.90
CA ARG A 118 9.48 9.40 1.53
C ARG A 118 9.74 7.92 1.26
N GLY A 119 9.31 7.02 2.15
CA GLY A 119 9.45 5.58 1.96
C GLY A 119 8.73 5.07 0.70
N LEU A 120 7.51 5.54 0.45
CA LEU A 120 6.77 5.25 -0.78
C LEU A 120 7.55 5.70 -2.03
N MET A 121 8.11 6.90 -2.02
CA MET A 121 8.90 7.45 -3.12
C MET A 121 10.16 6.59 -3.38
N TYR A 122 10.88 6.21 -2.35
CA TYR A 122 12.11 5.43 -2.47
C TYR A 122 11.86 4.03 -3.04
N VAL A 123 10.87 3.31 -2.50
CA VAL A 123 10.53 1.97 -3.01
C VAL A 123 10.00 2.06 -4.44
N THR A 124 9.15 3.05 -4.74
CA THR A 124 8.65 3.26 -6.12
C THR A 124 9.81 3.54 -7.07
N LYS A 125 10.75 4.43 -6.71
CA LYS A 125 11.92 4.75 -7.54
C LYS A 125 12.78 3.52 -7.81
N ALA A 126 13.04 2.70 -6.79
CA ALA A 126 13.80 1.46 -6.92
C ALA A 126 13.07 0.43 -7.80
N ALA A 127 11.75 0.30 -7.67
CA ALA A 127 10.95 -0.66 -8.41
C ALA A 127 10.78 -0.33 -9.90
N LEU A 128 10.80 0.94 -10.28
CA LEU A 128 10.49 1.40 -11.64
C LEU A 128 11.27 0.68 -12.76
N PRO A 129 12.59 0.47 -12.68
CA PRO A 129 13.33 -0.26 -13.73
C PRO A 129 12.78 -1.67 -13.95
N HIS A 130 12.48 -2.39 -12.87
CA HIS A 130 11.98 -3.77 -12.90
C HIS A 130 10.54 -3.84 -13.40
N LEU A 131 9.67 -2.92 -12.97
CA LEU A 131 8.30 -2.81 -13.47
C LEU A 131 8.26 -2.52 -14.98
N LEU A 132 9.16 -1.68 -15.48
CA LEU A 132 9.28 -1.41 -16.92
C LEU A 132 9.75 -2.63 -17.72
N VAL A 133 10.59 -3.47 -17.14
CA VAL A 133 10.98 -4.76 -17.74
C VAL A 133 9.79 -5.73 -17.72
N ALA A 134 9.09 -5.83 -16.59
CA ALA A 134 7.90 -6.68 -16.45
C ALA A 134 6.79 -6.27 -17.43
N ALA A 135 6.54 -4.97 -17.59
CA ALA A 135 5.53 -4.45 -18.52
C ALA A 135 5.77 -4.86 -19.98
N ARG A 136 7.03 -5.15 -20.35
CA ARG A 136 7.39 -5.62 -21.70
C ARG A 136 7.43 -7.13 -21.83
N ASN A 137 7.86 -7.83 -20.77
CA ASN A 137 8.27 -9.24 -20.83
C ASN A 137 7.35 -10.18 -20.03
N SER A 138 6.39 -9.66 -19.26
CA SER A 138 5.45 -10.52 -18.52
C SER A 138 4.36 -11.08 -19.43
N PRO A 139 3.79 -12.24 -19.09
CA PRO A 139 2.63 -12.79 -19.81
C PRO A 139 1.44 -11.82 -19.86
N ARG A 140 1.30 -10.96 -18.83
CA ARG A 140 0.26 -9.95 -18.77
C ARG A 140 0.56 -8.71 -19.62
N SER A 141 1.83 -8.47 -19.98
CA SER A 141 2.32 -7.30 -20.74
C SER A 141 1.90 -5.95 -20.10
N VAL A 142 1.85 -5.93 -18.77
CA VAL A 142 1.53 -4.77 -17.93
C VAL A 142 2.14 -4.97 -16.55
N ALA A 143 2.55 -3.88 -15.92
CA ALA A 143 2.96 -3.85 -14.52
C ALA A 143 2.11 -2.84 -13.74
N ASP A 144 2.03 -3.01 -12.42
CA ASP A 144 1.13 -2.23 -11.57
C ASP A 144 1.86 -1.60 -10.37
N VAL A 145 1.51 -0.37 -10.05
CA VAL A 145 1.81 0.28 -8.77
C VAL A 145 0.49 0.70 -8.14
N VAL A 146 0.20 0.19 -6.94
CA VAL A 146 -0.99 0.55 -6.18
C VAL A 146 -0.56 1.29 -4.91
N ASN A 147 -0.91 2.54 -4.81
CA ASN A 147 -0.60 3.40 -3.67
C ASN A 147 -1.82 3.55 -2.76
N ILE A 148 -1.65 3.32 -1.46
CA ILE A 148 -2.72 3.52 -0.47
C ILE A 148 -2.63 4.95 0.06
N SER A 149 -3.55 5.80 -0.42
CA SER A 149 -3.79 7.14 0.10
C SER A 149 -4.82 7.09 1.23
N SER A 150 -5.83 7.94 1.17
CA SER A 150 -6.94 8.05 2.13
C SER A 150 -7.96 9.02 1.58
N VAL A 151 -9.20 9.01 2.08
CA VAL A 151 -10.13 10.15 1.92
C VAL A 151 -9.52 11.46 2.46
N ALA A 152 -8.59 11.37 3.42
CA ALA A 152 -7.77 12.49 3.89
C ALA A 152 -6.76 13.02 2.85
N GLY A 153 -6.62 12.38 1.69
CA GLY A 153 -5.91 12.89 0.50
C GLY A 153 -6.81 13.71 -0.43
N ARG A 154 -8.09 13.90 -0.06
CA ARG A 154 -9.11 14.66 -0.82
C ARG A 154 -9.71 15.80 0.02
N VAL A 155 -9.91 15.55 1.31
CA VAL A 155 -10.54 16.50 2.22
C VAL A 155 -9.62 16.72 3.41
N ALA A 156 -9.29 17.97 3.68
CA ALA A 156 -8.51 18.35 4.85
C ALA A 156 -9.42 18.54 6.07
N ALA A 157 -8.88 18.21 7.25
CA ALA A 157 -9.58 18.37 8.51
C ALA A 157 -8.64 18.95 9.58
N PRO A 158 -9.17 19.63 10.62
CA PRO A 158 -8.38 20.05 11.77
C PRO A 158 -7.68 18.87 12.45
N THR A 159 -6.59 19.11 13.15
CA THR A 159 -5.78 18.15 13.93
C THR A 159 -5.07 17.07 13.14
N VAL A 160 -5.26 17.00 11.83
CA VAL A 160 -4.64 16.00 10.93
C VAL A 160 -3.85 16.63 9.78
N ALA A 161 -3.38 17.86 9.95
CA ALA A 161 -2.77 18.67 8.88
C ALA A 161 -1.64 17.95 8.13
N ILE A 162 -0.66 17.36 8.85
CA ILE A 162 0.49 16.70 8.22
C ILE A 162 0.11 15.36 7.62
N TYR A 163 -0.78 14.60 8.27
CA TYR A 163 -1.35 13.40 7.64
C TYR A 163 -2.05 13.74 6.33
N ASN A 164 -2.93 14.77 6.32
CA ASN A 164 -3.55 15.26 5.09
C ASN A 164 -2.49 15.60 4.03
N ALA A 165 -1.50 16.41 4.38
CA ALA A 165 -0.45 16.81 3.44
C ALA A 165 0.24 15.61 2.80
N THR A 166 0.59 14.58 3.59
CA THR A 166 1.22 13.36 3.05
C THR A 166 0.28 12.60 2.11
N LYS A 167 -1.02 12.52 2.42
CA LYS A 167 -1.99 11.78 1.59
C LYS A 167 -2.36 12.55 0.33
N PHE A 168 -2.48 13.88 0.38
CA PHE A 168 -2.58 14.71 -0.84
C PHE A 168 -1.35 14.55 -1.74
N ALA A 169 -0.14 14.53 -1.15
CA ALA A 169 1.09 14.30 -1.90
C ALA A 169 1.11 12.93 -2.59
N VAL A 170 0.68 11.86 -1.91
CA VAL A 170 0.58 10.51 -2.50
C VAL A 170 -0.41 10.50 -3.67
N THR A 171 -1.58 11.11 -3.51
CA THR A 171 -2.59 11.19 -4.59
C THR A 171 -2.05 11.96 -5.80
N GLY A 172 -1.45 13.15 -5.57
CA GLY A 172 -0.88 13.96 -6.64
C GLY A 172 0.30 13.31 -7.35
N ALA A 173 1.22 12.69 -6.60
CA ALA A 173 2.35 11.95 -7.17
C ALA A 173 1.89 10.75 -8.00
N THR A 174 0.86 10.01 -7.52
CA THR A 174 0.32 8.86 -8.24
C THR A 174 -0.25 9.28 -9.59
N GLU A 175 -1.00 10.38 -9.64
CA GLU A 175 -1.56 10.90 -10.90
C GLU A 175 -0.46 11.36 -11.87
N ALA A 176 0.59 12.04 -11.38
CA ALA A 176 1.72 12.46 -12.20
C ALA A 176 2.44 11.25 -12.81
N TRP A 177 2.76 10.22 -12.01
CA TRP A 177 3.36 8.97 -12.50
C TRP A 177 2.42 8.22 -13.45
N ARG A 178 1.12 8.20 -13.18
CA ARG A 178 0.15 7.61 -14.10
C ARG A 178 0.27 8.20 -15.50
N GLN A 179 0.33 9.52 -15.61
CA GLN A 179 0.49 10.20 -16.91
C GLN A 179 1.85 9.88 -17.56
N GLU A 180 2.93 9.89 -16.80
CA GLU A 180 4.29 9.63 -17.28
C GLU A 180 4.46 8.21 -17.82
N PHE A 181 3.87 7.20 -17.15
CA PHE A 181 4.12 5.78 -17.44
C PHE A 181 3.01 5.09 -18.25
N THR A 182 1.87 5.75 -18.52
CA THR A 182 0.74 5.18 -19.26
C THR A 182 1.14 4.52 -20.58
N LYS A 183 1.93 5.20 -21.43
CA LYS A 183 2.37 4.65 -22.72
C LYS A 183 3.45 3.56 -22.61
N ARG A 184 3.93 3.31 -21.39
CA ARG A 184 4.96 2.31 -21.08
C ARG A 184 4.38 1.05 -20.41
N ASN A 185 3.04 0.93 -20.38
CA ASN A 185 2.28 -0.16 -19.76
C ASN A 185 2.60 -0.39 -18.27
N VAL A 186 3.00 0.64 -17.54
CA VAL A 186 3.04 0.63 -16.07
C VAL A 186 1.85 1.46 -15.58
N ARG A 187 0.88 0.79 -14.94
CA ARG A 187 -0.32 1.43 -14.40
C ARG A 187 -0.05 1.90 -12.98
N PHE A 188 -0.39 3.13 -12.71
CA PHE A 188 -0.40 3.69 -11.36
C PHE A 188 -1.84 3.87 -10.92
N SER A 189 -2.17 3.35 -9.74
CA SER A 189 -3.49 3.42 -9.15
C SER A 189 -3.39 3.94 -7.72
N VAL A 190 -4.36 4.74 -7.31
CA VAL A 190 -4.52 5.17 -5.92
C VAL A 190 -5.81 4.59 -5.34
N ILE A 191 -5.72 4.06 -4.13
CA ILE A 191 -6.91 3.71 -3.33
C ILE A 191 -6.98 4.67 -2.16
N GLU A 192 -8.16 5.19 -1.90
CA GLU A 192 -8.45 6.22 -0.90
C GLU A 192 -9.50 5.71 0.09
N PRO A 193 -9.06 4.92 1.10
CA PRO A 193 -9.97 4.38 2.09
C PRO A 193 -10.51 5.46 3.03
N GLY A 194 -11.75 5.29 3.43
CA GLY A 194 -12.31 5.89 4.63
C GLY A 194 -11.91 5.12 5.89
N ARG A 195 -12.72 5.22 6.94
CA ARG A 195 -12.46 4.55 8.23
C ARG A 195 -12.34 3.05 8.05
N THR A 196 -11.12 2.54 8.21
CA THR A 196 -10.81 1.11 8.05
C THR A 196 -10.21 0.58 9.35
N LYS A 197 -10.75 -0.51 9.89
CA LYS A 197 -10.25 -1.15 11.12
C LYS A 197 -8.85 -1.71 10.92
N THR A 198 -7.85 -1.02 11.44
CA THR A 198 -6.43 -1.38 11.36
C THR A 198 -5.68 -0.82 12.57
N GLU A 199 -4.46 -1.32 12.84
CA GLU A 199 -3.56 -0.77 13.87
C GLU A 199 -3.22 0.73 13.67
N LEU A 200 -3.56 1.33 12.54
CA LEU A 200 -3.37 2.76 12.27
C LEU A 200 -4.13 3.62 13.29
N PHE A 201 -5.31 3.15 13.73
CA PHE A 201 -6.18 3.85 14.65
C PHE A 201 -5.89 3.53 16.12
N ASP A 202 -4.97 2.62 16.41
CA ASP A 202 -4.46 2.38 17.77
C ASP A 202 -3.35 3.38 18.14
N GLN A 203 -3.00 4.31 17.24
CA GLN A 203 -1.98 5.31 17.44
C GLN A 203 -2.57 6.58 18.07
N LYS A 204 -1.68 7.43 18.63
CA LYS A 204 -2.04 8.67 19.35
C LYS A 204 -3.07 9.53 18.58
N GLY A 205 -4.10 9.98 19.28
CA GLY A 205 -5.11 10.91 18.77
C GLY A 205 -6.12 10.33 17.77
N ASN A 206 -6.17 9.00 17.63
CA ASN A 206 -7.03 8.33 16.66
C ASN A 206 -8.09 7.42 17.31
N SER A 207 -8.48 7.69 18.56
CA SER A 207 -9.42 6.81 19.24
C SER A 207 -10.78 6.73 18.54
N ASP A 208 -11.47 5.61 18.72
CA ASP A 208 -12.85 5.46 18.24
C ASP A 208 -13.78 6.52 18.84
N ALA A 209 -13.49 7.00 20.04
CA ALA A 209 -14.27 8.05 20.70
C ALA A 209 -14.13 9.39 19.97
N ASP A 210 -12.92 9.79 19.58
CA ASP A 210 -12.66 11.04 18.85
C ASP A 210 -13.33 11.00 17.46
N PHE A 211 -13.20 9.89 16.77
CA PHE A 211 -13.85 9.71 15.47
C PHE A 211 -15.37 9.75 15.59
N LYS A 212 -15.94 9.06 16.58
CA LYS A 212 -17.37 9.05 16.85
C LYS A 212 -17.92 10.43 17.22
N ALA A 213 -17.12 11.22 17.94
CA ALA A 213 -17.49 12.60 18.27
C ALA A 213 -17.55 13.49 17.02
N ALA A 214 -16.64 13.28 16.06
CA ALA A 214 -16.55 14.08 14.83
C ALA A 214 -17.56 13.65 13.74
N PHE A 215 -17.83 12.36 13.59
CA PHE A 215 -18.57 11.79 12.45
C PHE A 215 -19.76 10.90 12.84
N GLY A 216 -20.02 10.72 14.13
CA GLY A 216 -21.03 9.77 14.60
C GLY A 216 -20.53 8.33 14.66
N ALA A 217 -21.45 7.40 14.94
CA ALA A 217 -21.14 5.97 14.90
C ALA A 217 -21.10 5.52 13.43
N VAL A 218 -19.95 5.00 13.00
CA VAL A 218 -19.72 4.53 11.63
C VAL A 218 -19.29 3.06 11.69
N GLU A 219 -19.90 2.19 10.90
CA GLU A 219 -19.42 0.83 10.69
C GLU A 219 -18.09 0.89 9.90
N GLN A 220 -17.02 0.37 10.50
CA GLN A 220 -15.69 0.47 9.89
C GLN A 220 -15.53 -0.54 8.76
N LEU A 221 -14.85 -0.13 7.67
CA LEU A 221 -14.33 -1.08 6.68
C LEU A 221 -13.34 -2.04 7.36
N HIS A 222 -13.24 -3.24 6.82
CA HIS A 222 -12.18 -4.18 7.15
C HIS A 222 -11.00 -4.01 6.19
N ALA A 223 -9.80 -4.41 6.62
CA ALA A 223 -8.62 -4.38 5.75
C ALA A 223 -8.80 -5.26 4.50
N GLU A 224 -9.62 -6.30 4.61
CA GLU A 224 -10.03 -7.20 3.52
C GLU A 224 -10.80 -6.48 2.41
N ASP A 225 -11.64 -5.49 2.73
CA ASP A 225 -12.38 -4.72 1.72
C ASP A 225 -11.42 -3.95 0.81
N ILE A 226 -10.34 -3.42 1.40
CA ILE A 226 -9.30 -2.72 0.65
C ILE A 226 -8.43 -3.71 -0.14
N ALA A 227 -8.16 -4.89 0.42
CA ALA A 227 -7.43 -5.95 -0.29
C ALA A 227 -8.20 -6.47 -1.52
N GLU A 228 -9.54 -6.55 -1.46
CA GLU A 228 -10.37 -6.85 -2.62
C GLU A 228 -10.23 -5.79 -3.72
N ALA A 229 -10.22 -4.51 -3.36
CA ALA A 229 -10.01 -3.42 -4.32
C ALA A 229 -8.60 -3.48 -4.95
N ILE A 230 -7.55 -3.78 -4.16
CA ILE A 230 -6.20 -3.98 -4.69
C ILE A 230 -6.20 -5.14 -5.70
N ALA A 231 -6.76 -6.29 -5.32
CA ALA A 231 -6.85 -7.46 -6.19
C ALA A 231 -7.66 -7.17 -7.47
N TYR A 232 -8.77 -6.42 -7.36
CA TYR A 232 -9.56 -6.00 -8.51
C TYR A 232 -8.73 -5.16 -9.49
N ILE A 233 -7.95 -4.17 -9.00
CA ILE A 233 -7.08 -3.33 -9.83
C ILE A 233 -6.07 -4.17 -10.59
N VAL A 234 -5.28 -4.97 -9.86
CA VAL A 234 -4.15 -5.69 -10.45
C VAL A 234 -4.57 -6.86 -11.35
N ALA A 235 -5.78 -7.40 -11.15
CA ALA A 235 -6.32 -8.47 -11.97
C ALA A 235 -6.84 -7.99 -13.34
N GLN A 236 -6.99 -6.68 -13.56
CA GLN A 236 -7.53 -6.17 -14.81
C GLN A 236 -6.63 -6.51 -16.01
N PRO A 237 -7.21 -6.81 -17.19
CA PRO A 237 -6.44 -7.03 -18.41
C PRO A 237 -5.69 -5.75 -18.81
N ARG A 238 -4.60 -5.90 -19.57
CA ARG A 238 -3.72 -4.78 -19.98
C ARG A 238 -4.44 -3.54 -20.51
N ARG A 239 -5.55 -3.71 -21.22
CA ARG A 239 -6.34 -2.60 -21.82
C ARG A 239 -7.14 -1.79 -20.81
N VAL A 240 -7.27 -2.28 -19.57
CA VAL A 240 -8.05 -1.63 -18.50
C VAL A 240 -7.12 -1.10 -17.42
N ALA A 241 -7.17 0.18 -17.16
CA ALA A 241 -6.50 0.82 -16.02
C ALA A 241 -7.56 1.42 -15.09
N VAL A 242 -7.61 0.92 -13.86
CA VAL A 242 -8.41 1.52 -12.78
C VAL A 242 -7.48 2.50 -12.06
N ASN A 243 -7.68 3.79 -12.28
CA ASN A 243 -6.73 4.80 -11.82
C ASN A 243 -6.95 5.20 -10.37
N GLU A 244 -8.21 5.16 -9.92
CA GLU A 244 -8.60 5.65 -8.61
C GLU A 244 -9.81 4.89 -8.08
N ILE A 245 -9.75 4.52 -6.79
CA ILE A 245 -10.89 3.93 -6.08
C ILE A 245 -11.00 4.65 -4.72
N VAL A 246 -12.16 5.27 -4.50
CA VAL A 246 -12.55 5.82 -3.18
C VAL A 246 -13.51 4.86 -2.53
N ILE A 247 -13.19 4.37 -1.34
CA ILE A 247 -14.01 3.43 -0.59
C ILE A 247 -14.27 4.01 0.79
N ARG A 248 -15.53 4.22 1.14
CA ARG A 248 -15.95 4.65 2.48
C ARG A 248 -16.90 3.63 3.10
N PRO A 249 -16.96 3.56 4.42
CA PRO A 249 -18.15 3.03 5.09
C PRO A 249 -19.42 3.69 4.52
N THR A 250 -20.48 2.93 4.40
CA THR A 250 -21.74 3.43 3.79
C THR A 250 -22.29 4.65 4.54
N ASP A 251 -22.07 4.69 5.84
CA ASP A 251 -22.53 5.74 6.76
C ASP A 251 -21.48 6.82 7.07
N GLN A 252 -20.32 6.79 6.42
CA GLN A 252 -19.32 7.85 6.51
C GLN A 252 -19.57 8.91 5.43
N PRO A 253 -19.81 10.18 5.80
CA PRO A 253 -20.04 11.29 4.86
C PRO A 253 -18.82 11.62 3.97
#